data_89cd2eab2a69823ab8333b73fe66c33b
#
_entry.id   89cd2eab2a69823ab8333b73fe66c33b
#
_cell.length_a   1.000
_cell.length_b   1.000
_cell.length_c   1.000
_cell.angle_alpha   90.00
_cell.angle_beta   90.00
_cell.angle_gamma   90.00
#
_symmetry.space_group_name_H-M   'P 1'
#
loop_
_entity.id
_entity.type
_entity.pdbx_description
1 polymer ?
#
loop_
_entity_poly.entity_id
_entity_poly.type
_entity_poly.pdbx_seq_one_letter_code
_entity_poly.pdbx_strand_id
1 'polypeptide(L)'
;QFQRYLSGLIISENKTVEGINKLFVIESRNQSSLNRLLTASPFSEEALNQQRLALLNSLSGTQVKPKGVLSVDDTLLTHYGRHFDEIAYLRDTVNGGYKWAHNLVNLHYSDDQTDYPLHFRLWRPADLDKIEQGLQALGIPLREGKFALKESNPKKWRQYLLGVWSRNQGKPGVAALYQSKLWIARDMLQTWVNQDPEWKLPVTFDSWYTQPAFCRFLDKELGLPYVGTLTSNDQVTLPEGRVTLEQFANELKQKHLDTVASGGKPILHKIGIPYKGEKETYYSYCRTHRIHNYGKQRLVINFNESDLCDSPSFYNSNRLIWQSVGITRIRRHRW
;
A
#
# COMPACT_ATOMS: atom_id res chain seq x y z
N GLN A 1 -4.07 -8.56 32.99
CA GLN A 1 -5.10 -7.77 32.29
C GLN A 1 -4.91 -7.81 30.78
N PHE A 2 -3.71 -7.63 30.28
CA PHE A 2 -3.40 -7.67 28.85
C PHE A 2 -3.80 -9.01 28.19
N GLN A 3 -3.38 -10.14 28.78
CA GLN A 3 -3.78 -11.47 28.31
C GLN A 3 -5.32 -11.62 28.29
N ARG A 4 -5.99 -11.18 29.36
CA ARG A 4 -7.45 -11.19 29.45
C ARG A 4 -8.11 -10.38 28.32
N TYR A 5 -7.60 -9.19 28.05
CA TYR A 5 -8.10 -8.34 26.97
C TYR A 5 -7.90 -8.98 25.60
N LEU A 6 -6.70 -9.52 25.32
CA LEU A 6 -6.42 -10.21 24.06
C LEU A 6 -7.30 -11.46 23.86
N SER A 7 -7.43 -12.31 24.90
CA SER A 7 -8.30 -13.48 24.83
C SER A 7 -9.75 -13.07 24.56
N GLY A 8 -10.19 -11.99 25.20
CA GLY A 8 -11.53 -11.45 24.99
C GLY A 8 -11.72 -10.91 23.56
N LEU A 9 -10.72 -10.25 22.99
CA LEU A 9 -10.77 -9.80 21.59
C LEU A 9 -10.88 -10.96 20.59
N ILE A 10 -10.30 -12.10 20.89
CA ILE A 10 -10.37 -13.29 20.03
C ILE A 10 -11.75 -13.96 20.15
N ILE A 11 -12.27 -14.13 21.38
CA ILE A 11 -13.43 -14.98 21.67
C ILE A 11 -14.75 -14.20 21.61
N SER A 12 -14.76 -12.91 22.05
CA SER A 12 -15.99 -12.13 22.17
C SER A 12 -16.54 -11.74 20.80
N GLU A 13 -17.82 -11.93 20.57
CA GLU A 13 -18.55 -11.33 19.46
C GLU A 13 -18.63 -9.79 19.64
N ASN A 14 -18.93 -9.36 20.87
CA ASN A 14 -18.96 -7.95 21.24
C ASN A 14 -17.58 -7.49 21.73
N LYS A 15 -16.82 -6.81 20.89
CA LYS A 15 -15.46 -6.33 21.16
C LYS A 15 -15.37 -5.12 22.10
N THR A 16 -16.48 -4.71 22.75
CA THR A 16 -16.44 -3.67 23.77
C THR A 16 -15.78 -4.17 25.05
N VAL A 17 -15.20 -3.25 25.83
CA VAL A 17 -14.60 -3.61 27.14
C VAL A 17 -15.60 -4.30 28.05
N GLU A 18 -16.86 -3.88 28.03
CA GLU A 18 -17.93 -4.52 28.79
C GLU A 18 -18.22 -5.94 28.27
N GLY A 19 -18.36 -6.11 26.95
CA GLY A 19 -18.60 -7.42 26.31
C GLY A 19 -17.48 -8.40 26.64
N ILE A 20 -16.23 -7.96 26.49
CA ILE A 20 -15.05 -8.76 26.88
C ILE A 20 -15.06 -9.11 28.35
N ASN A 21 -15.39 -8.15 29.23
CA ASN A 21 -15.40 -8.39 30.68
C ASN A 21 -16.41 -9.44 31.09
N LYS A 22 -17.58 -9.49 30.43
CA LYS A 22 -18.67 -10.47 30.71
C LYS A 22 -18.29 -11.91 30.38
N LEU A 23 -17.28 -12.15 29.54
CA LEU A 23 -16.83 -13.51 29.22
C LEU A 23 -16.08 -14.21 30.37
N PHE A 24 -15.51 -13.44 31.30
CA PHE A 24 -14.69 -13.99 32.37
C PHE A 24 -15.53 -14.22 33.66
N VAL A 25 -16.27 -15.32 33.65
CA VAL A 25 -17.23 -15.66 34.75
C VAL A 25 -16.53 -16.24 35.97
N ILE A 26 -15.46 -17.03 35.79
CA ILE A 26 -14.74 -17.71 36.87
C ILE A 26 -13.87 -16.74 37.67
N GLU A 27 -13.16 -15.84 36.96
CA GLU A 27 -12.35 -14.79 37.58
C GLU A 27 -12.98 -13.42 37.32
N SER A 28 -14.10 -13.17 37.98
CA SER A 28 -14.81 -11.88 37.87
C SER A 28 -13.93 -10.74 38.39
N ARG A 29 -13.67 -9.75 37.54
CA ARG A 29 -12.97 -8.50 37.87
C ARG A 29 -13.78 -7.31 37.41
N ASN A 30 -13.57 -6.18 38.06
CA ASN A 30 -14.25 -4.97 37.66
C ASN A 30 -13.80 -4.53 36.24
N GLN A 31 -14.76 -4.18 35.38
CA GLN A 31 -14.56 -3.65 34.03
C GLN A 31 -13.58 -2.47 34.01
N SER A 32 -13.57 -1.61 35.04
CA SER A 32 -12.65 -0.48 35.16
C SER A 32 -11.18 -0.88 35.12
N SER A 33 -10.85 -2.14 35.46
CA SER A 33 -9.47 -2.64 35.35
C SER A 33 -9.01 -2.85 33.91
N LEU A 34 -9.92 -3.22 32.99
CA LEU A 34 -9.64 -3.28 31.55
C LEU A 34 -9.61 -1.88 30.93
N ASN A 35 -10.50 -0.98 31.35
CA ASN A 35 -10.44 0.41 30.93
C ASN A 35 -9.10 1.07 31.30
N ARG A 36 -8.63 0.90 32.55
CA ARG A 36 -7.34 1.41 32.99
C ARG A 36 -6.16 0.80 32.24
N LEU A 37 -6.25 -0.47 31.83
CA LEU A 37 -5.24 -1.07 30.95
C LEU A 37 -5.10 -0.27 29.65
N LEU A 38 -6.21 0.11 29.03
CA LEU A 38 -6.22 0.78 27.73
C LEU A 38 -5.93 2.28 27.82
N THR A 39 -6.28 2.94 28.94
CA THR A 39 -6.23 4.40 29.06
C THR A 39 -5.11 4.94 29.95
N ALA A 40 -4.58 4.13 30.86
CA ALA A 40 -3.65 4.61 31.90
C ALA A 40 -2.41 3.73 32.07
N SER A 41 -2.35 2.54 31.46
CA SER A 41 -1.15 1.70 31.58
C SER A 41 -0.02 2.21 30.67
N PRO A 42 1.18 2.41 31.21
CA PRO A 42 2.33 2.88 30.43
C PRO A 42 2.94 1.72 29.63
N PHE A 43 2.37 1.40 28.47
CA PHE A 43 3.01 0.48 27.51
C PHE A 43 3.27 1.19 26.18
N SER A 44 4.41 0.85 25.57
CA SER A 44 4.76 1.33 24.24
C SER A 44 4.16 0.39 23.19
N GLU A 45 3.36 0.93 22.29
CA GLU A 45 2.83 0.18 21.13
C GLU A 45 3.96 -0.38 20.26
N GLU A 46 5.04 0.37 20.12
CA GLU A 46 6.25 -0.03 19.39
C GLU A 46 6.92 -1.25 20.05
N ALA A 47 7.14 -1.19 21.38
CA ALA A 47 7.73 -2.31 22.13
C ALA A 47 6.83 -3.56 22.05
N LEU A 48 5.52 -3.38 22.13
CA LEU A 48 4.56 -4.48 21.97
C LEU A 48 4.63 -5.11 20.56
N ASN A 49 4.72 -4.28 19.53
CA ASN A 49 4.85 -4.76 18.15
C ASN A 49 6.19 -5.48 17.94
N GLN A 50 7.28 -4.99 18.50
CA GLN A 50 8.60 -5.65 18.44
C GLN A 50 8.56 -7.03 19.11
N GLN A 51 7.93 -7.16 20.28
CA GLN A 51 7.77 -8.46 20.95
C GLN A 51 6.91 -9.42 20.12
N ARG A 52 5.85 -8.93 19.51
CA ARG A 52 5.00 -9.71 18.59
C ARG A 52 5.80 -10.22 17.40
N LEU A 53 6.58 -9.36 16.75
CA LEU A 53 7.41 -9.74 15.60
C LEU A 53 8.53 -10.72 16.02
N ALA A 54 9.15 -10.52 17.18
CA ALA A 54 10.13 -11.46 17.72
C ALA A 54 9.51 -12.85 17.94
N LEU A 55 8.30 -12.92 18.49
CA LEU A 55 7.56 -14.18 18.66
C LEU A 55 7.27 -14.83 17.31
N LEU A 56 6.76 -14.09 16.33
CA LEU A 56 6.48 -14.61 14.99
C LEU A 56 7.74 -15.15 14.30
N ASN A 57 8.86 -14.46 14.44
CA ASN A 57 10.15 -14.89 13.87
C ASN A 57 10.76 -16.10 14.60
N SER A 58 10.38 -16.36 15.85
CA SER A 58 10.83 -17.55 16.59
C SER A 58 10.15 -18.84 16.17
N LEU A 59 9.02 -18.75 15.44
CA LEU A 59 8.23 -19.90 15.02
C LEU A 59 8.48 -20.21 13.54
N SER A 60 8.85 -21.44 13.22
CA SER A 60 9.18 -21.88 11.84
C SER A 60 8.04 -21.67 10.83
N GLY A 61 6.78 -21.69 11.29
CA GLY A 61 5.60 -21.45 10.46
C GLY A 61 5.40 -20.00 10.07
N THR A 62 5.87 -19.03 10.87
CA THR A 62 5.60 -17.61 10.71
C THR A 62 6.86 -16.73 10.55
N GLN A 63 8.05 -17.32 10.70
CA GLN A 63 9.30 -16.59 10.46
C GLN A 63 9.39 -16.06 9.03
N VAL A 64 10.07 -14.93 8.85
CA VAL A 64 10.35 -14.36 7.53
C VAL A 64 11.16 -15.32 6.67
N LYS A 65 10.76 -15.50 5.41
CA LYS A 65 11.39 -16.43 4.45
C LYS A 65 11.90 -15.70 3.20
N PRO A 66 12.95 -16.24 2.51
CA PRO A 66 13.51 -15.60 1.30
C PRO A 66 12.51 -15.43 0.14
N LYS A 67 11.43 -16.22 0.13
CA LYS A 67 10.37 -16.15 -0.88
C LYS A 67 9.19 -15.27 -0.46
N GLY A 68 9.29 -14.63 0.68
CA GLY A 68 8.26 -13.70 1.17
C GLY A 68 8.14 -12.44 0.32
N VAL A 69 7.05 -11.74 0.51
CA VAL A 69 6.69 -10.51 -0.18
C VAL A 69 6.26 -9.48 0.86
N LEU A 70 6.75 -8.27 0.71
CA LEU A 70 6.23 -7.11 1.44
C LEU A 70 5.14 -6.46 0.61
N SER A 71 4.04 -6.07 1.24
CA SER A 71 3.03 -5.28 0.57
C SER A 71 2.71 -4.00 1.33
N VAL A 72 2.50 -2.91 0.58
CA VAL A 72 2.08 -1.61 1.11
C VAL A 72 0.67 -1.33 0.61
N ASP A 73 -0.21 -1.04 1.56
CA ASP A 73 -1.60 -0.66 1.27
C ASP A 73 -2.18 0.18 2.40
N ASP A 74 -3.36 0.74 2.20
CA ASP A 74 -4.08 1.41 3.27
C ASP A 74 -5.50 0.87 3.45
N THR A 75 -5.96 0.87 4.69
CA THR A 75 -7.27 0.34 5.07
C THR A 75 -8.05 1.37 5.86
N LEU A 76 -9.36 1.46 5.60
CA LEU A 76 -10.29 2.27 6.38
C LEU A 76 -10.86 1.46 7.54
N LEU A 77 -10.63 1.94 8.77
CA LEU A 77 -11.33 1.45 9.96
C LEU A 77 -12.53 2.36 10.21
N THR A 78 -13.70 1.91 9.79
CA THR A 78 -14.95 2.67 9.90
C THR A 78 -15.49 2.70 11.33
N HIS A 79 -16.02 3.84 11.74
CA HIS A 79 -16.63 4.05 13.05
C HIS A 79 -18.03 4.62 12.93
N TYR A 80 -18.90 4.26 13.88
CA TYR A 80 -20.24 4.83 13.98
C TYR A 80 -20.28 6.16 14.75
N GLY A 81 -19.23 6.46 15.55
CA GLY A 81 -19.07 7.71 16.29
C GLY A 81 -18.21 8.74 15.56
N ARG A 82 -18.26 10.00 16.00
CA ARG A 82 -17.49 11.13 15.47
C ARG A 82 -16.48 11.70 16.48
N HIS A 83 -16.46 11.18 17.70
CA HIS A 83 -15.68 11.70 18.84
C HIS A 83 -14.46 10.82 19.15
N PHE A 84 -13.83 10.26 18.10
CA PHE A 84 -12.55 9.58 18.23
C PHE A 84 -11.43 10.52 17.81
N ASP A 85 -10.32 10.49 18.51
CA ASP A 85 -9.13 11.22 18.10
C ASP A 85 -8.71 10.76 16.69
N GLU A 86 -8.28 11.71 15.86
CA GLU A 86 -7.75 11.44 14.52
C GLU A 86 -8.76 10.88 13.49
N ILE A 87 -10.04 10.77 13.83
CA ILE A 87 -11.07 10.35 12.89
C ILE A 87 -11.29 11.42 11.80
N ALA A 88 -11.53 10.98 10.59
CA ALA A 88 -11.84 11.88 9.48
C ALA A 88 -12.96 11.32 8.61
N TYR A 89 -13.64 12.21 7.87
CA TYR A 89 -14.67 11.84 6.91
C TYR A 89 -14.00 11.51 5.57
N LEU A 90 -13.78 10.23 5.32
CA LEU A 90 -12.95 9.70 4.24
C LEU A 90 -13.80 8.99 3.18
N ARG A 91 -13.33 9.06 1.93
CA ARG A 91 -13.97 8.34 0.82
C ARG A 91 -13.73 6.84 0.97
N ASP A 92 -14.80 6.08 0.96
CA ASP A 92 -14.76 4.62 0.86
C ASP A 92 -14.65 4.23 -0.62
N THR A 93 -13.50 3.74 -1.03
CA THR A 93 -13.24 3.36 -2.42
C THR A 93 -13.80 1.98 -2.78
N VAL A 94 -14.14 1.16 -1.79
CA VAL A 94 -14.67 -0.19 -1.97
C VAL A 94 -16.19 -0.16 -2.12
N ASN A 95 -16.88 0.47 -1.15
CA ASN A 95 -18.34 0.50 -1.11
C ASN A 95 -18.96 1.80 -1.65
N GLY A 96 -18.12 2.76 -2.01
CA GLY A 96 -18.53 4.10 -2.45
C GLY A 96 -18.94 5.01 -1.30
N GLY A 97 -19.11 6.31 -1.62
CA GLY A 97 -19.50 7.32 -0.63
C GLY A 97 -18.37 7.72 0.33
N TYR A 98 -18.77 8.28 1.49
CA TYR A 98 -17.86 8.75 2.52
C TYR A 98 -18.28 8.19 3.88
N LYS A 99 -17.29 7.89 4.72
CA LYS A 99 -17.49 7.35 6.07
C LYS A 99 -16.56 8.02 7.07
N TRP A 100 -17.00 8.12 8.31
CA TRP A 100 -16.13 8.43 9.43
C TRP A 100 -15.21 7.23 9.70
N ALA A 101 -13.92 7.43 9.54
CA ALA A 101 -12.96 6.35 9.63
C ALA A 101 -11.57 6.84 10.05
N HIS A 102 -10.80 5.96 10.67
CA HIS A 102 -9.34 6.05 10.64
C HIS A 102 -8.82 5.45 9.35
N ASN A 103 -7.73 5.97 8.81
CA ASN A 103 -7.02 5.35 7.71
C ASN A 103 -5.68 4.83 8.21
N LEU A 104 -5.46 3.53 8.08
CA LEU A 104 -4.21 2.87 8.43
C LEU A 104 -3.40 2.59 7.16
N VAL A 105 -2.17 3.10 7.11
CA VAL A 105 -1.18 2.64 6.14
C VAL A 105 -0.47 1.42 6.73
N ASN A 106 -0.44 0.33 6.00
CA ASN A 106 0.09 -0.95 6.45
C ASN A 106 1.32 -1.35 5.62
N LEU A 107 2.34 -1.84 6.30
CA LEU A 107 3.39 -2.68 5.73
C LEU A 107 3.14 -4.11 6.19
N HIS A 108 2.92 -5.00 5.25
CA HIS A 108 2.48 -6.37 5.51
C HIS A 108 3.47 -7.38 4.90
N TYR A 109 3.73 -8.47 5.60
CA TYR A 109 4.50 -9.62 5.11
C TYR A 109 3.55 -10.74 4.70
N SER A 110 3.85 -11.39 3.59
CA SER A 110 3.10 -12.56 3.12
C SER A 110 4.03 -13.56 2.43
N ASP A 111 3.80 -14.85 2.66
CA ASP A 111 4.38 -15.96 1.91
C ASP A 111 3.31 -17.00 1.59
N ASP A 112 3.70 -18.19 1.06
CA ASP A 112 2.76 -19.25 0.70
C ASP A 112 2.05 -19.89 1.92
N GLN A 113 2.51 -19.63 3.15
CA GLN A 113 2.01 -20.27 4.38
C GLN A 113 1.39 -19.29 5.36
N THR A 114 1.88 -18.07 5.40
CA THR A 114 1.48 -17.08 6.41
C THR A 114 1.42 -15.67 5.85
N ASP A 115 0.60 -14.86 6.48
CA ASP A 115 0.53 -13.42 6.25
C ASP A 115 0.26 -12.68 7.57
N TYR A 116 0.92 -11.53 7.76
CA TYR A 116 0.71 -10.69 8.94
C TYR A 116 1.24 -9.27 8.74
N PRO A 117 0.65 -8.26 9.42
CA PRO A 117 1.17 -6.91 9.40
C PRO A 117 2.51 -6.83 10.14
N LEU A 118 3.49 -6.19 9.53
CA LEU A 118 4.77 -5.83 10.16
C LEU A 118 4.64 -4.52 10.93
N HIS A 119 4.17 -3.49 10.24
CA HIS A 119 3.94 -2.17 10.78
C HIS A 119 2.63 -1.61 10.24
N PHE A 120 1.99 -0.75 11.03
CA PHE A 120 0.87 0.06 10.59
C PHE A 120 0.96 1.43 11.27
N ARG A 121 0.50 2.46 10.58
CA ARG A 121 0.44 3.83 11.12
C ARG A 121 -0.82 4.53 10.67
N LEU A 122 -1.39 5.31 11.58
CA LEU A 122 -2.51 6.18 11.26
C LEU A 122 -2.08 7.28 10.32
N TRP A 123 -2.83 7.45 9.25
CA TRP A 123 -2.70 8.60 8.37
C TRP A 123 -3.80 9.60 8.65
N ARG A 124 -3.42 10.86 8.75
CA ARG A 124 -4.34 11.99 8.90
C ARG A 124 -4.43 12.79 7.60
N PRO A 125 -5.63 13.24 7.20
CA PRO A 125 -5.75 14.23 6.13
C PRO A 125 -4.93 15.47 6.46
N ALA A 126 -4.43 16.15 5.42
CA ALA A 126 -3.69 17.39 5.59
C ALA A 126 -4.61 18.47 6.17
N ASP A 127 -4.23 19.01 7.33
CA ASP A 127 -4.76 20.22 7.91
C ASP A 127 -4.11 21.42 7.19
N LEU A 128 -4.85 22.02 6.27
CA LEU A 128 -4.31 23.07 5.40
C LEU A 128 -3.95 24.34 6.15
N ASP A 129 -4.70 24.70 7.18
CA ASP A 129 -4.42 25.91 7.97
C ASP A 129 -3.16 25.73 8.81
N LYS A 130 -2.99 24.55 9.41
CA LYS A 130 -1.77 24.20 10.14
C LYS A 130 -0.54 24.16 9.23
N ILE A 131 -0.67 23.62 8.02
CA ILE A 131 0.43 23.58 7.04
C ILE A 131 0.79 24.98 6.57
N GLU A 132 -0.20 25.81 6.27
CA GLU A 132 0.01 27.20 5.85
C GLU A 132 0.76 28.00 6.92
N GLN A 133 0.24 28.02 8.16
CA GLN A 133 0.86 28.69 9.29
C GLN A 133 2.26 28.15 9.56
N GLY A 134 2.45 26.83 9.51
CA GLY A 134 3.75 26.22 9.72
C GLY A 134 4.76 26.57 8.64
N LEU A 135 4.37 26.59 7.36
CA LEU A 135 5.24 27.03 6.27
C LEU A 135 5.67 28.50 6.42
N GLN A 136 4.73 29.37 6.77
CA GLN A 136 5.01 30.79 7.00
C GLN A 136 5.95 30.98 8.21
N ALA A 137 5.70 30.30 9.33
CA ALA A 137 6.55 30.35 10.52
C ALA A 137 7.98 29.85 10.25
N LEU A 138 8.15 28.90 9.32
CA LEU A 138 9.46 28.40 8.88
C LEU A 138 10.08 29.23 7.74
N GLY A 139 9.52 30.41 7.43
CA GLY A 139 10.06 31.31 6.41
C GLY A 139 9.92 30.81 4.98
N ILE A 140 8.97 29.90 4.71
CA ILE A 140 8.70 29.42 3.36
C ILE A 140 7.68 30.35 2.70
N PRO A 141 8.07 31.10 1.62
CA PRO A 141 7.17 32.06 1.03
C PRO A 141 6.01 31.38 0.28
N LEU A 142 4.80 31.87 0.52
CA LEU A 142 3.61 31.54 -0.23
C LEU A 142 3.31 32.67 -1.21
N ARG A 143 2.88 32.33 -2.42
CA ARG A 143 2.55 33.33 -3.45
C ARG A 143 1.24 34.04 -3.11
N GLU A 144 1.27 35.37 -2.94
CA GLU A 144 0.11 36.20 -2.61
C GLU A 144 -1.10 35.94 -3.51
N GLY A 145 -0.91 35.93 -4.83
CA GLY A 145 -1.97 35.68 -5.80
C GLY A 145 -2.62 34.28 -5.74
N LYS A 146 -2.14 33.40 -4.84
CA LYS A 146 -2.75 32.07 -4.63
C LYS A 146 -3.74 32.05 -3.44
N PHE A 147 -3.70 33.03 -2.54
CA PHE A 147 -4.60 33.05 -1.39
C PHE A 147 -6.09 33.14 -1.77
N ALA A 148 -6.40 33.82 -2.87
CA ALA A 148 -7.77 33.87 -3.40
C ALA A 148 -8.34 32.46 -3.73
N LEU A 149 -7.49 31.45 -3.91
CA LEU A 149 -7.92 30.06 -4.14
C LEU A 149 -8.52 29.41 -2.88
N LYS A 150 -8.23 29.90 -1.68
CA LYS A 150 -8.82 29.36 -0.46
C LYS A 150 -10.34 29.31 -0.53
N GLU A 151 -10.94 30.40 -0.99
CA GLU A 151 -12.39 30.55 -1.10
C GLU A 151 -12.91 30.13 -2.48
N SER A 152 -12.25 30.57 -3.56
CA SER A 152 -12.74 30.36 -4.92
C SER A 152 -12.55 28.92 -5.43
N ASN A 153 -11.49 28.21 -4.99
CA ASN A 153 -11.21 26.84 -5.40
C ASN A 153 -10.38 26.08 -4.36
N PRO A 154 -10.99 25.59 -3.27
CA PRO A 154 -10.29 24.91 -2.19
C PRO A 154 -9.46 23.70 -2.64
N LYS A 155 -9.89 23.00 -3.72
CA LYS A 155 -9.13 21.88 -4.29
C LYS A 155 -7.80 22.33 -4.89
N LYS A 156 -7.80 23.44 -5.65
CA LYS A 156 -6.56 24.01 -6.20
C LYS A 156 -5.68 24.60 -5.11
N TRP A 157 -6.29 25.22 -4.08
CA TRP A 157 -5.54 25.68 -2.91
C TRP A 157 -4.81 24.53 -2.22
N ARG A 158 -5.51 23.43 -1.93
CA ARG A 158 -4.90 22.23 -1.37
C ARG A 158 -3.73 21.70 -2.21
N GLN A 159 -3.91 21.59 -3.53
CA GLN A 159 -2.85 21.14 -4.44
C GLN A 159 -1.64 22.07 -4.41
N TYR A 160 -1.87 23.37 -4.42
CA TYR A 160 -0.81 24.37 -4.34
C TYR A 160 -0.02 24.24 -3.03
N LEU A 161 -0.71 24.23 -1.89
CA LEU A 161 -0.11 24.22 -0.57
C LEU A 161 0.70 22.93 -0.31
N LEU A 162 0.11 21.79 -0.63
CA LEU A 162 0.82 20.49 -0.55
C LEU A 162 2.00 20.42 -1.54
N GLY A 163 1.89 21.05 -2.69
CA GLY A 163 3.01 21.19 -3.61
C GLY A 163 4.16 22.05 -3.07
N VAL A 164 3.85 23.14 -2.34
CA VAL A 164 4.87 23.94 -1.64
C VAL A 164 5.53 23.14 -0.53
N TRP A 165 4.72 22.50 0.31
CA TRP A 165 5.21 21.61 1.38
C TRP A 165 6.13 20.51 0.82
N SER A 166 5.71 19.79 -0.21
CA SER A 166 6.46 18.67 -0.80
C SER A 166 7.83 19.10 -1.35
N ARG A 167 7.91 20.26 -2.01
CA ARG A 167 9.19 20.79 -2.54
C ARG A 167 10.16 21.26 -1.47
N ASN A 168 9.68 21.52 -0.26
CA ASN A 168 10.48 22.04 0.84
C ASN A 168 10.71 21.01 1.96
N GLN A 169 10.31 19.75 1.80
CA GLN A 169 10.46 18.70 2.84
C GLN A 169 11.88 18.51 3.36
N GLY A 170 12.89 18.81 2.55
CA GLY A 170 14.29 18.74 2.99
C GLY A 170 14.72 19.86 3.97
N LYS A 171 13.87 20.87 4.18
CA LYS A 171 14.17 21.93 5.15
C LYS A 171 13.75 21.51 6.57
N PRO A 172 14.51 21.90 7.59
CA PRO A 172 14.19 21.57 8.99
C PRO A 172 12.75 21.97 9.35
N GLY A 173 12.03 21.09 10.02
CA GLY A 173 10.67 21.32 10.50
C GLY A 173 9.55 21.18 9.45
N VAL A 174 9.84 21.29 8.15
CA VAL A 174 8.80 21.23 7.12
C VAL A 174 8.18 19.85 6.99
N ALA A 175 8.99 18.79 7.05
CA ALA A 175 8.49 17.40 6.98
C ALA A 175 7.50 17.07 8.11
N ALA A 176 7.68 17.67 9.29
CA ALA A 176 6.84 17.44 10.46
C ALA A 176 5.43 18.08 10.35
N LEU A 177 5.22 19.03 9.44
CA LEU A 177 3.93 19.68 9.26
C LEU A 177 2.84 18.75 8.73
N TYR A 178 3.23 17.74 7.95
CA TYR A 178 2.31 16.77 7.37
C TYR A 178 3.03 15.50 6.95
N GLN A 179 2.40 14.36 7.18
CA GLN A 179 2.87 13.06 6.73
C GLN A 179 1.90 12.47 5.70
N SER A 180 2.33 12.42 4.45
CA SER A 180 1.54 11.75 3.40
C SER A 180 1.61 10.22 3.57
N LYS A 181 0.62 9.49 3.03
CA LYS A 181 0.65 8.02 3.02
C LYS A 181 1.94 7.46 2.41
N LEU A 182 2.42 8.09 1.33
CA LEU A 182 3.70 7.70 0.70
C LEU A 182 4.89 7.95 1.61
N TRP A 183 4.88 9.04 2.38
CA TRP A 183 5.92 9.29 3.38
C TRP A 183 5.92 8.21 4.47
N ILE A 184 4.72 7.89 5.00
CA ILE A 184 4.54 6.83 6.01
C ILE A 184 5.03 5.48 5.45
N ALA A 185 4.66 5.13 4.22
CA ALA A 185 5.12 3.91 3.57
C ALA A 185 6.65 3.84 3.41
N ARG A 186 7.28 4.97 3.00
CA ARG A 186 8.74 5.07 2.89
C ARG A 186 9.42 4.87 4.23
N ASP A 187 8.91 5.50 5.28
CA ASP A 187 9.49 5.43 6.61
C ASP A 187 9.39 4.02 7.21
N MET A 188 8.24 3.34 7.05
CA MET A 188 8.08 1.94 7.47
C MET A 188 9.03 1.00 6.72
N LEU A 189 9.21 1.18 5.41
CA LEU A 189 10.13 0.37 4.60
C LEU A 189 11.59 0.65 4.96
N GLN A 190 11.96 1.91 5.21
CA GLN A 190 13.29 2.26 5.68
C GLN A 190 13.57 1.63 7.06
N THR A 191 12.60 1.67 7.96
CA THR A 191 12.68 1.03 9.28
C THR A 191 12.89 -0.48 9.14
N TRP A 192 12.11 -1.15 8.28
CA TRP A 192 12.28 -2.57 7.98
C TRP A 192 13.69 -2.91 7.48
N VAL A 193 14.18 -2.19 6.46
CA VAL A 193 15.52 -2.44 5.88
C VAL A 193 16.63 -2.19 6.90
N ASN A 194 16.45 -1.23 7.80
CA ASN A 194 17.45 -0.96 8.86
C ASN A 194 17.47 -2.05 9.94
N GLN A 195 16.33 -2.65 10.25
CA GLN A 195 16.21 -3.73 11.24
C GLN A 195 16.69 -5.07 10.69
N ASP A 196 16.37 -5.35 9.42
CA ASP A 196 16.65 -6.62 8.76
C ASP A 196 17.32 -6.41 7.39
N PRO A 197 18.58 -5.92 7.34
CA PRO A 197 19.25 -5.52 6.10
C PRO A 197 19.52 -6.69 5.14
N GLU A 198 19.54 -7.93 5.64
CA GLU A 198 19.74 -9.14 4.83
C GLU A 198 18.53 -9.50 3.99
N TRP A 199 17.32 -9.09 4.40
CA TRP A 199 16.07 -9.43 3.73
C TRP A 199 15.71 -8.43 2.63
N LYS A 200 16.19 -8.67 1.42
CA LYS A 200 15.84 -7.91 0.20
C LYS A 200 14.55 -8.43 -0.44
N LEU A 201 13.47 -8.50 0.34
CA LEU A 201 12.19 -8.98 -0.14
C LEU A 201 11.57 -8.03 -1.18
N PRO A 202 10.84 -8.56 -2.18
CA PRO A 202 10.11 -7.72 -3.12
C PRO A 202 8.96 -6.98 -2.43
N VAL A 203 8.75 -5.72 -2.83
CA VAL A 203 7.65 -4.89 -2.35
C VAL A 203 6.56 -4.83 -3.42
N THR A 204 5.30 -5.10 -3.08
CA THR A 204 4.16 -4.90 -3.97
C THR A 204 3.20 -3.85 -3.44
N PHE A 205 2.56 -3.10 -4.33
CA PHE A 205 1.63 -2.03 -4.01
C PHE A 205 0.67 -1.75 -5.18
N ASP A 206 -0.41 -1.04 -4.90
CA ASP A 206 -1.40 -0.68 -5.91
C ASP A 206 -1.00 0.53 -6.78
N SER A 207 -1.88 0.92 -7.68
CA SER A 207 -1.67 2.04 -8.59
C SER A 207 -1.57 3.39 -7.87
N TRP A 208 -2.18 3.53 -6.69
CA TRP A 208 -2.09 4.77 -5.92
C TRP A 208 -0.68 5.00 -5.36
N TYR A 209 -0.03 3.92 -4.86
CA TYR A 209 1.37 3.95 -4.42
C TYR A 209 2.37 3.86 -5.57
N THR A 210 1.95 3.41 -6.77
CA THR A 210 2.81 3.36 -7.95
C THR A 210 3.09 4.76 -8.46
N GLN A 211 4.03 5.44 -7.81
CA GLN A 211 4.48 6.77 -8.18
C GLN A 211 5.98 6.76 -8.49
N PRO A 212 6.43 7.52 -9.52
CA PRO A 212 7.83 7.50 -9.95
C PRO A 212 8.84 7.79 -8.84
N ALA A 213 8.50 8.70 -7.92
CA ALA A 213 9.35 9.04 -6.78
C ALA A 213 9.46 7.89 -5.77
N PHE A 214 8.35 7.18 -5.50
CA PHE A 214 8.33 6.03 -4.60
C PHE A 214 9.06 4.83 -5.21
N CYS A 215 8.82 4.53 -6.48
CA CYS A 215 9.53 3.47 -7.21
C CYS A 215 11.05 3.72 -7.26
N ARG A 216 11.47 4.98 -7.44
CA ARG A 216 12.88 5.37 -7.41
C ARG A 216 13.50 5.22 -6.04
N PHE A 217 12.79 5.58 -4.98
CA PHE A 217 13.21 5.36 -3.60
C PHE A 217 13.47 3.87 -3.33
N LEU A 218 12.53 3.00 -3.69
CA LEU A 218 12.70 1.54 -3.52
C LEU A 218 13.93 1.02 -4.29
N ASP A 219 14.09 1.44 -5.54
CA ASP A 219 15.16 0.96 -6.42
C ASP A 219 16.54 1.53 -6.05
N LYS A 220 16.64 2.85 -5.85
CA LYS A 220 17.93 3.54 -5.73
C LYS A 220 18.40 3.76 -4.30
N GLU A 221 17.47 3.98 -3.37
CA GLU A 221 17.82 4.25 -1.98
C GLU A 221 17.83 2.97 -1.15
N LEU A 222 16.79 2.10 -1.29
CA LEU A 222 16.70 0.85 -0.54
C LEU A 222 17.28 -0.37 -1.27
N GLY A 223 17.44 -0.31 -2.60
CA GLY A 223 17.89 -1.43 -3.42
C GLY A 223 16.90 -2.60 -3.44
N LEU A 224 15.62 -2.35 -3.13
CA LEU A 224 14.58 -3.36 -3.07
C LEU A 224 13.98 -3.63 -4.47
N PRO A 225 13.71 -4.92 -4.80
CA PRO A 225 12.87 -5.25 -5.93
C PRO A 225 11.42 -4.83 -5.65
N TYR A 226 10.69 -4.44 -6.70
CA TYR A 226 9.26 -4.13 -6.52
C TYR A 226 8.39 -4.60 -7.68
N VAL A 227 7.10 -4.71 -7.40
CA VAL A 227 6.03 -4.90 -8.37
C VAL A 227 4.93 -3.88 -8.08
N GLY A 228 4.83 -2.87 -8.93
CA GLY A 228 3.78 -1.85 -8.88
C GLY A 228 2.63 -2.19 -9.84
N THR A 229 1.42 -1.77 -9.51
CA THR A 229 0.27 -1.82 -10.42
C THR A 229 0.19 -0.51 -11.20
N LEU A 230 0.17 -0.59 -12.51
CA LEU A 230 -0.03 0.55 -13.41
C LEU A 230 -1.52 0.71 -13.75
N THR A 231 -1.88 1.90 -14.19
CA THR A 231 -3.22 2.20 -14.72
C THR A 231 -3.24 2.06 -16.24
N SER A 232 -4.43 1.91 -16.83
CA SER A 232 -4.61 1.88 -18.29
C SER A 232 -4.11 3.14 -19.00
N ASN A 233 -4.08 4.29 -18.30
CA ASN A 233 -3.63 5.58 -18.82
C ASN A 233 -2.11 5.78 -18.76
N ASP A 234 -1.37 4.94 -18.03
CA ASP A 234 0.09 5.00 -18.05
C ASP A 234 0.61 4.74 -19.47
N GLN A 235 1.76 5.35 -19.83
CA GLN A 235 2.25 5.34 -21.20
C GLN A 235 3.51 4.49 -21.35
N VAL A 236 3.52 3.67 -22.39
CA VAL A 236 4.69 2.93 -22.85
C VAL A 236 5.28 3.60 -24.09
N THR A 237 6.61 3.63 -24.20
CA THR A 237 7.33 4.12 -25.37
C THR A 237 7.65 2.94 -26.29
N LEU A 238 7.09 2.96 -27.48
CA LEU A 238 7.33 2.03 -28.58
C LEU A 238 8.19 2.73 -29.67
N PRO A 239 8.73 2.01 -30.67
CA PRO A 239 9.46 2.61 -31.78
C PRO A 239 8.65 3.69 -32.53
N GLU A 240 7.33 3.47 -32.66
CA GLU A 240 6.39 4.33 -33.38
C GLU A 240 5.96 5.56 -32.56
N GLY A 241 6.23 5.57 -31.26
CA GLY A 241 5.84 6.66 -30.38
C GLY A 241 5.37 6.21 -29.00
N ARG A 242 4.69 7.12 -28.29
CA ARG A 242 4.09 6.82 -26.98
C ARG A 242 2.61 6.49 -27.16
N VAL A 243 2.20 5.39 -26.53
CA VAL A 243 0.79 4.96 -26.49
C VAL A 243 0.40 4.66 -25.03
N THR A 244 -0.89 4.68 -24.71
CA THR A 244 -1.37 4.25 -23.41
C THR A 244 -1.23 2.73 -23.27
N LEU A 245 -1.18 2.23 -22.03
CA LEU A 245 -1.14 0.78 -21.79
C LEU A 245 -2.40 0.08 -22.30
N GLU A 246 -3.55 0.75 -22.23
CA GLU A 246 -4.80 0.26 -22.81
C GLU A 246 -4.72 0.07 -24.33
N GLN A 247 -4.24 1.09 -25.05
CA GLN A 247 -4.02 0.99 -26.50
C GLN A 247 -3.05 -0.12 -26.85
N PHE A 248 -1.92 -0.19 -26.12
CA PHE A 248 -0.92 -1.23 -26.34
C PHE A 248 -1.47 -2.64 -26.06
N ALA A 249 -2.27 -2.82 -25.01
CA ALA A 249 -2.90 -4.11 -24.70
C ALA A 249 -3.89 -4.53 -25.80
N ASN A 250 -4.67 -3.60 -26.32
CA ASN A 250 -5.61 -3.86 -27.44
C ASN A 250 -4.88 -4.27 -28.72
N GLU A 251 -3.75 -3.60 -29.05
CA GLU A 251 -2.91 -3.99 -30.19
C GLU A 251 -2.30 -5.38 -30.00
N LEU A 252 -1.81 -5.69 -28.80
CA LEU A 252 -1.25 -7.01 -28.46
C LEU A 252 -2.32 -8.11 -28.57
N LYS A 253 -3.54 -7.83 -28.07
CA LYS A 253 -4.68 -8.75 -28.19
C LYS A 253 -4.96 -9.06 -29.66
N GLN A 254 -5.13 -8.05 -30.50
CA GLN A 254 -5.42 -8.24 -31.93
C GLN A 254 -4.31 -9.03 -32.61
N LYS A 255 -3.06 -8.62 -32.45
CA LYS A 255 -1.90 -9.32 -32.99
C LYS A 255 -1.81 -10.77 -32.51
N HIS A 256 -2.17 -11.04 -31.25
CA HIS A 256 -2.19 -12.41 -30.70
C HIS A 256 -3.22 -13.27 -31.41
N LEU A 257 -4.46 -12.76 -31.53
CA LEU A 257 -5.56 -13.48 -32.19
C LEU A 257 -5.25 -13.78 -33.66
N ASP A 258 -4.74 -12.79 -34.40
CA ASP A 258 -4.34 -12.95 -35.81
C ASP A 258 -3.20 -13.97 -35.97
N THR A 259 -2.24 -13.92 -35.06
CA THR A 259 -1.09 -14.87 -35.10
C THR A 259 -1.54 -16.29 -34.78
N VAL A 260 -2.42 -16.50 -33.81
CA VAL A 260 -2.97 -17.82 -33.47
C VAL A 260 -3.83 -18.36 -34.60
N ALA A 261 -4.68 -17.53 -35.19
CA ALA A 261 -5.53 -17.89 -36.32
C ALA A 261 -4.71 -18.33 -37.57
N SER A 262 -3.53 -17.74 -37.78
CA SER A 262 -2.60 -18.11 -38.85
C SER A 262 -1.67 -19.30 -38.50
N GLY A 263 -1.83 -19.93 -37.33
CA GLY A 263 -0.98 -21.05 -36.87
C GLY A 263 0.39 -20.63 -36.35
N GLY A 264 0.62 -19.33 -36.09
CA GLY A 264 1.85 -18.79 -35.56
C GLY A 264 2.04 -18.97 -34.05
N LYS A 265 3.19 -18.54 -33.53
CA LYS A 265 3.48 -18.63 -32.08
C LYS A 265 2.71 -17.59 -31.30
N PRO A 266 2.02 -17.98 -30.22
CA PRO A 266 1.27 -17.03 -29.36
C PRO A 266 2.15 -15.91 -28.83
N ILE A 267 1.62 -14.68 -28.82
CA ILE A 267 2.28 -13.50 -28.21
C ILE A 267 2.02 -13.46 -26.72
N LEU A 268 0.80 -13.79 -26.31
CA LEU A 268 0.41 -13.98 -24.91
C LEU A 268 0.58 -15.44 -24.54
N HIS A 269 1.24 -15.69 -23.41
CA HIS A 269 1.51 -17.04 -22.93
C HIS A 269 0.60 -17.39 -21.77
N LYS A 270 0.00 -18.58 -21.80
CA LYS A 270 -0.79 -19.10 -20.68
C LYS A 270 0.16 -19.43 -19.51
N ILE A 271 -0.09 -18.81 -18.35
CA ILE A 271 0.63 -19.04 -17.10
C ILE A 271 -0.35 -19.49 -16.01
N GLY A 272 0.12 -20.35 -15.09
CA GLY A 272 -0.64 -20.77 -13.91
C GLY A 272 0.05 -20.30 -12.65
N ILE A 273 -0.68 -19.64 -11.76
CA ILE A 273 -0.17 -19.13 -10.50
C ILE A 273 -0.86 -19.90 -9.36
N PRO A 274 -0.13 -20.71 -8.58
CA PRO A 274 -0.69 -21.29 -7.37
C PRO A 274 -0.92 -20.20 -6.33
N TYR A 275 -2.12 -20.14 -5.77
CA TYR A 275 -2.48 -19.20 -4.73
C TYR A 275 -3.54 -19.81 -3.81
N LYS A 276 -3.23 -19.90 -2.50
CA LYS A 276 -4.14 -20.42 -1.44
C LYS A 276 -4.82 -21.76 -1.80
N GLY A 277 -4.07 -22.68 -2.41
CA GLY A 277 -4.56 -24.02 -2.78
C GLY A 277 -5.24 -24.12 -4.13
N GLU A 278 -5.51 -23.00 -4.79
CA GLU A 278 -6.08 -22.93 -6.14
C GLU A 278 -5.02 -22.59 -7.17
N LYS A 279 -5.31 -22.87 -8.44
CA LYS A 279 -4.45 -22.48 -9.56
C LYS A 279 -5.17 -21.49 -10.45
N GLU A 280 -4.77 -20.22 -10.33
CA GLU A 280 -5.27 -19.17 -11.21
C GLU A 280 -4.53 -19.18 -12.55
N THR A 281 -5.26 -18.97 -13.63
CA THR A 281 -4.71 -18.95 -14.99
C THR A 281 -4.76 -17.54 -15.55
N TYR A 282 -3.67 -17.13 -16.23
CA TYR A 282 -3.57 -15.85 -16.92
C TYR A 282 -2.99 -16.04 -18.32
N TYR A 283 -3.37 -15.15 -19.25
CA TYR A 283 -2.76 -14.99 -20.56
C TYR A 283 -1.87 -13.75 -20.50
N SER A 284 -0.56 -13.97 -20.47
CA SER A 284 0.42 -12.97 -20.03
C SER A 284 1.38 -12.56 -21.13
N TYR A 285 1.55 -11.25 -21.30
CA TYR A 285 2.67 -10.64 -22.00
C TYR A 285 3.70 -10.16 -20.98
N CYS A 286 5.00 -10.40 -21.25
CA CYS A 286 6.05 -9.97 -20.34
C CYS A 286 7.31 -9.57 -21.12
N ARG A 287 7.57 -8.27 -21.23
CA ARG A 287 8.79 -7.72 -21.88
C ARG A 287 9.28 -6.47 -21.16
N THR A 288 10.53 -6.10 -21.45
CA THR A 288 11.12 -4.87 -20.96
C THR A 288 10.78 -3.73 -21.90
N HIS A 289 10.15 -2.67 -21.34
CA HIS A 289 9.79 -1.46 -22.04
C HIS A 289 10.25 -0.21 -21.29
N ARG A 290 10.30 0.92 -21.97
CA ARG A 290 10.42 2.22 -21.33
C ARG A 290 9.02 2.73 -21.02
N ILE A 291 8.69 2.83 -19.73
CA ILE A 291 7.42 3.38 -19.24
C ILE A 291 7.65 4.85 -18.90
N HIS A 292 6.75 5.72 -19.32
CA HIS A 292 6.86 7.15 -19.09
C HIS A 292 6.97 7.46 -17.60
N ASN A 293 7.89 8.32 -17.20
CA ASN A 293 8.27 8.69 -15.83
C ASN A 293 8.96 7.59 -14.99
N TYR A 294 8.88 6.31 -15.37
CA TYR A 294 9.50 5.20 -14.62
C TYR A 294 10.82 4.71 -15.26
N GLY A 295 11.09 5.08 -16.52
CA GLY A 295 12.27 4.61 -17.24
C GLY A 295 12.10 3.16 -17.75
N LYS A 296 13.20 2.42 -17.79
CA LYS A 296 13.21 1.04 -18.28
C LYS A 296 12.68 0.10 -17.21
N GLN A 297 11.59 -0.59 -17.50
CA GLN A 297 10.86 -1.47 -16.56
C GLN A 297 10.54 -2.82 -17.23
N ARG A 298 10.38 -3.86 -16.42
CA ARG A 298 9.74 -5.09 -16.83
C ARG A 298 8.24 -4.88 -16.78
N LEU A 299 7.58 -4.85 -17.94
CA LEU A 299 6.13 -4.71 -18.07
C LEU A 299 5.47 -6.08 -18.19
N VAL A 300 4.43 -6.31 -17.40
CA VAL A 300 3.54 -7.47 -17.50
C VAL A 300 2.12 -6.98 -17.77
N ILE A 301 1.46 -7.61 -18.76
CA ILE A 301 0.05 -7.39 -19.07
C ILE A 301 -0.63 -8.75 -18.97
N ASN A 302 -1.61 -8.89 -18.08
CA ASN A 302 -2.34 -10.13 -17.84
C ASN A 302 -3.82 -9.98 -18.18
N PHE A 303 -4.34 -10.93 -18.95
CA PHE A 303 -5.76 -11.18 -19.12
C PHE A 303 -6.15 -12.44 -18.34
N ASN A 304 -7.36 -12.47 -17.76
CA ASN A 304 -7.83 -13.64 -17.00
C ASN A 304 -8.57 -14.64 -17.91
N GLU A 305 -9.20 -14.15 -18.99
CA GLU A 305 -10.02 -14.95 -19.89
C GLU A 305 -9.25 -15.38 -21.14
N SER A 306 -9.57 -16.57 -21.66
CA SER A 306 -8.88 -17.14 -22.83
C SER A 306 -9.22 -16.43 -24.14
N ASP A 307 -10.40 -15.80 -24.22
CA ASP A 307 -10.85 -14.97 -25.34
C ASP A 307 -10.36 -13.52 -25.25
N LEU A 308 -9.67 -13.20 -24.15
CA LEU A 308 -9.10 -11.87 -23.86
C LEU A 308 -10.13 -10.74 -23.83
N CYS A 309 -11.39 -11.06 -23.46
CA CYS A 309 -12.47 -10.06 -23.42
C CYS A 309 -12.52 -9.26 -22.12
N ASP A 310 -11.83 -9.70 -21.08
CA ASP A 310 -11.69 -9.00 -19.82
C ASP A 310 -10.74 -7.79 -19.91
N SER A 311 -10.85 -6.90 -18.92
CA SER A 311 -9.93 -5.78 -18.78
C SER A 311 -8.58 -6.27 -18.27
N PRO A 312 -7.47 -5.99 -18.97
CA PRO A 312 -6.15 -6.45 -18.56
C PRO A 312 -5.64 -5.74 -17.30
N SER A 313 -4.84 -6.46 -16.54
CA SER A 313 -4.05 -5.91 -15.44
C SER A 313 -2.63 -5.58 -15.90
N PHE A 314 -2.09 -4.44 -15.40
CA PHE A 314 -0.78 -3.93 -15.80
C PHE A 314 0.14 -3.87 -14.59
N TYR A 315 1.34 -4.47 -14.69
CA TYR A 315 2.34 -4.46 -13.64
C TYR A 315 3.70 -4.03 -14.17
N ASN A 316 4.44 -3.28 -13.36
CA ASN A 316 5.83 -2.96 -13.63
C ASN A 316 6.76 -3.46 -12.54
N SER A 317 8.01 -3.72 -12.91
CA SER A 317 9.08 -4.07 -11.97
C SER A 317 10.42 -3.52 -12.41
N ASN A 318 11.26 -3.13 -11.43
CA ASN A 318 12.66 -2.74 -11.66
C ASN A 318 13.57 -3.95 -11.97
N ARG A 319 13.09 -5.18 -11.78
CA ARG A 319 13.85 -6.41 -12.08
C ARG A 319 13.60 -6.87 -13.51
N LEU A 320 14.42 -6.41 -14.44
CA LEU A 320 14.23 -6.58 -15.89
C LEU A 320 14.26 -8.04 -16.37
N ILE A 321 14.88 -8.94 -15.60
CA ILE A 321 15.00 -10.36 -15.92
C ILE A 321 13.84 -11.22 -15.40
N TRP A 322 12.99 -10.67 -14.54
CA TRP A 322 11.87 -11.41 -13.96
C TRP A 322 10.85 -11.81 -15.04
N GLN A 323 10.28 -12.99 -14.86
CA GLN A 323 9.25 -13.53 -15.73
C GLN A 323 7.84 -13.19 -15.20
N SER A 324 6.85 -13.29 -16.07
CA SER A 324 5.45 -13.01 -15.74
C SER A 324 4.96 -13.82 -14.53
N VAL A 325 5.33 -15.10 -14.42
CA VAL A 325 4.94 -15.96 -13.28
C VAL A 325 5.40 -15.36 -11.96
N GLY A 326 6.69 -14.96 -11.86
CA GLY A 326 7.22 -14.37 -10.63
C GLY A 326 6.58 -13.02 -10.27
N ILE A 327 6.40 -12.15 -11.26
CA ILE A 327 5.78 -10.83 -11.05
C ILE A 327 4.31 -10.99 -10.63
N THR A 328 3.55 -11.85 -11.33
CA THR A 328 2.14 -12.07 -11.02
C THR A 328 1.98 -12.74 -9.65
N ARG A 329 2.85 -13.70 -9.29
CA ARG A 329 2.85 -14.30 -7.94
C ARG A 329 3.08 -13.25 -6.86
N ILE A 330 4.11 -12.40 -7.00
CA ILE A 330 4.38 -11.30 -6.04
C ILE A 330 3.15 -10.42 -5.90
N ARG A 331 2.49 -10.07 -7.00
CA ARG A 331 1.28 -9.23 -6.96
C ARG A 331 0.12 -9.91 -6.23
N ARG A 332 -0.02 -11.24 -6.33
CA ARG A 332 -1.07 -12.02 -5.65
C ARG A 332 -0.88 -12.10 -4.15
N HIS A 333 0.35 -11.90 -3.64
CA HIS A 333 0.62 -11.80 -2.21
C HIS A 333 0.24 -10.44 -1.59
N ARG A 334 -0.29 -9.51 -2.36
CA ARG A 334 -1.00 -8.36 -1.79
C ARG A 334 -2.38 -8.86 -1.32
N TRP A 335 -2.67 -8.72 -0.03
CA TRP A 335 -3.95 -9.16 0.59
C TRP A 335 -5.17 -8.45 0.06
#